data_b448114cc1b0d7cd8a7816fa1da5a59f
#
_entry.id   b448114cc1b0d7cd8a7816fa1da5a59f
#
_cell.length_a   1.000
_cell.length_b   1.000
_cell.length_c   1.000
_cell.angle_alpha   90.00
_cell.angle_beta   90.00
_cell.angle_gamma   90.00
#
_symmetry.space_group_name_H-M   'P 1'
#
loop_
_entity.id
_entity.type
_entity.pdbx_description
1 polymer ?
#
loop_
_entity_poly.entity_id
_entity_poly.type
_entity_poly.pdbx_seq_one_letter_code
_entity_poly.pdbx_strand_id
1 'polypeptide(L)'
;EIRLSLVGSEMCIRDRCNLINARTGGEDGIYFTYEESDPIAFNPFYVEDGVFDIEKKESIKTLILTLWKRDDEPPTRAEEVALSNAVNLFLERIRADKSIKPSFNTFYEFIRDEYQDILKEKRTREKDFDVWGFLNVLEPYYKGGEYDFLLNSDKQLDLLNKRFIVFELDNIKDNKVLFPIVTIIIMETFINKMRRLKGIRKMILLEEAWKAISKEGMAEYLKYLFKTVRKFFGEAVVVTQEVEDIISSSIVKGTIINNSDCKILLDQRKYVNKFDEIQALLGLTDKERAQILSINLSNAPGRKYKEVWIGLGGAQSAVYATEVSPEEYYCYTTEETEKLELQRLTEKLDGNIELAIKQLAESKRSK
;
A
#
# COMPACT_ATOMS: atom_id res chain seq x y z
N GLU A 1 9.06 -7.17 1.67
CA GLU A 1 7.63 -7.21 1.32
C GLU A 1 6.94 -6.02 1.97
N ILE A 2 6.13 -5.29 1.21
CA ILE A 2 5.19 -4.30 1.74
C ILE A 2 3.80 -4.83 1.45
N ARG A 3 3.01 -5.00 2.49
CA ARG A 3 1.63 -5.47 2.39
C ARG A 3 0.67 -4.39 2.83
N LEU A 4 -0.31 -4.14 1.98
CA LEU A 4 -1.43 -3.25 2.24
C LEU A 4 -2.68 -4.11 2.35
N SER A 5 -3.30 -4.16 3.52
CA SER A 5 -4.55 -4.87 3.76
C SER A 5 -5.68 -3.89 4.09
N LEU A 6 -6.83 -4.10 3.46
CA LEU A 6 -8.03 -3.29 3.61
C LEU A 6 -9.20 -4.04 4.26
N VAL A 7 -9.02 -5.30 4.65
CA VAL A 7 -10.10 -6.14 5.20
C VAL A 7 -9.62 -6.94 6.40
N GLY A 8 -10.42 -6.95 7.41
CA GLY A 8 -10.53 -7.68 8.68
C GLY A 8 -9.76 -8.98 8.95
N SER A 9 -8.56 -9.13 8.36
CA SER A 9 -7.59 -10.16 8.70
C SER A 9 -6.54 -9.65 9.70
N GLU A 10 -6.83 -8.55 10.39
CA GLU A 10 -5.90 -7.79 11.24
C GLU A 10 -5.09 -8.66 12.20
N MET A 11 -5.73 -9.59 12.91
CA MET A 11 -5.02 -10.47 13.84
C MET A 11 -4.00 -11.36 13.14
N CYS A 12 -4.33 -11.94 11.98
CA CYS A 12 -3.41 -12.84 11.28
C CYS A 12 -2.18 -12.16 10.71
N ILE A 13 -2.32 -10.93 10.22
CA ILE A 13 -1.20 -10.18 9.64
C ILE A 13 -0.28 -9.66 10.75
N ARG A 14 -0.85 -9.18 11.84
CA ARG A 14 -0.12 -8.79 13.05
C ARG A 14 0.66 -9.97 13.62
N ASP A 15 0.03 -11.15 13.71
CA ASP A 15 0.66 -12.38 14.22
C ASP A 15 1.82 -12.84 13.32
N ARG A 16 1.70 -12.72 12.00
CA ARG A 16 2.81 -12.98 11.07
C ARG A 16 3.97 -11.99 11.27
N CYS A 17 3.67 -10.72 11.48
CA CYS A 17 4.69 -9.73 11.80
C CYS A 17 5.39 -10.08 13.11
N ASN A 18 4.64 -10.47 14.13
CA ASN A 18 5.16 -10.92 15.41
C ASN A 18 6.02 -12.19 15.28
N LEU A 19 5.61 -13.14 14.44
CA LEU A 19 6.39 -14.35 14.18
C LEU A 19 7.71 -14.05 13.48
N ILE A 20 7.71 -13.13 12.50
CA ILE A 20 8.94 -12.67 11.83
C ILE A 20 9.86 -11.99 12.85
N ASN A 21 9.33 -11.12 13.68
CA ASN A 21 10.09 -10.42 14.72
C ASN A 21 10.65 -11.38 15.77
N ALA A 22 9.90 -12.40 16.18
CA ALA A 22 10.39 -13.44 17.11
C ALA A 22 11.62 -14.18 16.55
N ARG A 23 11.68 -14.37 15.21
CA ARG A 23 12.81 -15.05 14.56
C ARG A 23 14.00 -14.14 14.24
N THR A 24 13.79 -12.84 14.18
CA THR A 24 14.79 -11.87 13.74
C THR A 24 15.23 -10.91 14.86
N GLY A 25 14.85 -11.19 16.10
CA GLY A 25 15.17 -10.33 17.24
C GLY A 25 14.41 -9.00 17.28
N GLY A 26 13.27 -8.92 16.59
CA GLY A 26 12.42 -7.74 16.56
C GLY A 26 12.80 -6.70 15.50
N GLU A 27 13.71 -7.02 14.59
CA GLU A 27 14.28 -6.03 13.67
C GLU A 27 13.62 -5.98 12.28
N ASP A 28 13.12 -7.09 11.77
CA ASP A 28 12.71 -7.21 10.35
C ASP A 28 11.27 -6.83 10.06
N GLY A 29 10.35 -7.03 11.00
CA GLY A 29 8.92 -6.80 10.83
C GLY A 29 8.44 -5.50 11.46
N ILE A 30 7.58 -4.77 10.77
CA ILE A 30 6.86 -3.62 11.32
C ILE A 30 5.40 -3.63 10.87
N TYR A 31 4.49 -3.40 11.80
CA TYR A 31 3.05 -3.36 11.59
C TYR A 31 2.51 -1.99 11.95
N PHE A 32 1.83 -1.36 11.01
CA PHE A 32 1.17 -0.08 11.18
C PHE A 32 -0.33 -0.27 11.09
N THR A 33 -1.04 0.21 12.09
CA THR A 33 -2.47 0.41 12.06
C THR A 33 -2.77 1.82 12.56
N TYR A 34 -3.86 2.39 12.12
CA TYR A 34 -4.28 3.70 12.61
C TYR A 34 -5.08 3.52 13.90
N GLU A 35 -4.58 4.09 14.98
CA GLU A 35 -5.29 4.25 16.26
C GLU A 35 -5.26 5.72 16.67
N GLU A 36 -6.35 6.25 17.20
CA GLU A 36 -6.39 7.65 17.66
C GLU A 36 -5.36 7.94 18.76
N SER A 37 -5.03 6.91 19.57
CA SER A 37 -4.04 6.98 20.65
C SER A 37 -2.59 6.96 20.15
N ASP A 38 -2.33 6.36 18.96
CA ASP A 38 -1.02 6.30 18.32
C ASP A 38 -1.18 6.45 16.80
N PRO A 39 -1.50 7.67 16.34
CA PRO A 39 -1.78 7.91 14.93
C PRO A 39 -0.54 7.73 14.07
N ILE A 40 -0.75 7.20 12.88
CA ILE A 40 0.31 7.08 11.88
C ILE A 40 0.82 8.47 11.52
N ALA A 41 2.10 8.72 11.75
CA ALA A 41 2.74 10.00 11.52
C ALA A 41 3.96 9.86 10.60
N PHE A 42 4.09 10.76 9.63
CA PHE A 42 5.14 10.76 8.63
C PHE A 42 5.79 12.14 8.50
N ASN A 43 6.93 12.19 7.84
CA ASN A 43 7.50 13.43 7.35
C ASN A 43 7.93 13.27 5.89
N PRO A 44 7.06 13.64 4.93
CA PRO A 44 7.35 13.50 3.51
C PRO A 44 8.48 14.42 3.02
N PHE A 45 8.84 15.45 3.77
CA PHE A 45 9.94 16.37 3.45
C PHE A 45 11.30 15.86 3.93
N TYR A 46 11.33 14.80 4.75
CA TYR A 46 12.57 14.24 5.22
C TYR A 46 13.26 13.39 4.14
N VAL A 47 14.58 13.57 4.02
CA VAL A 47 15.46 12.75 3.19
C VAL A 47 16.76 12.53 3.94
N GLU A 48 17.15 11.28 4.14
CA GLU A 48 18.31 10.87 4.93
C GLU A 48 19.62 11.50 4.44
N ASP A 49 19.81 11.56 3.13
CA ASP A 49 21.03 12.11 2.49
C ASP A 49 20.93 13.63 2.24
N GLY A 50 19.79 14.26 2.54
CA GLY A 50 19.52 15.66 2.17
C GLY A 50 19.49 15.89 0.66
N VAL A 51 19.44 14.84 -0.15
CA VAL A 51 19.37 14.90 -1.62
C VAL A 51 17.94 14.73 -2.09
N PHE A 52 17.36 15.79 -2.59
CA PHE A 52 16.02 15.78 -3.19
C PHE A 52 16.16 15.56 -4.70
N ASP A 53 15.94 14.32 -5.14
CA ASP A 53 15.87 14.00 -6.57
C ASP A 53 14.54 14.48 -7.20
N ILE A 54 14.43 14.34 -8.51
CA ILE A 54 13.24 14.78 -9.26
C ILE A 54 11.98 14.07 -8.75
N GLU A 55 12.12 12.83 -8.36
CA GLU A 55 11.01 11.97 -7.95
C GLU A 55 10.50 12.34 -6.56
N LYS A 56 11.40 12.65 -5.62
CA LYS A 56 11.02 13.16 -4.31
C LYS A 56 10.27 14.48 -4.42
N LYS A 57 10.70 15.35 -5.34
CA LYS A 57 10.01 16.59 -5.62
C LYS A 57 8.60 16.37 -6.18
N GLU A 58 8.46 15.45 -7.14
CA GLU A 58 7.15 15.09 -7.69
C GLU A 58 6.25 14.41 -6.65
N SER A 59 6.80 13.59 -5.76
CA SER A 59 6.05 12.99 -4.66
C SER A 59 5.52 14.03 -3.68
N ILE A 60 6.35 14.99 -3.25
CA ILE A 60 5.92 16.10 -2.38
C ILE A 60 4.84 16.92 -3.08
N LYS A 61 5.03 17.26 -4.36
CA LYS A 61 4.04 18.01 -5.15
C LYS A 61 2.71 17.25 -5.25
N THR A 62 2.74 15.97 -5.56
CA THR A 62 1.54 15.12 -5.64
C THR A 62 0.82 15.06 -4.29
N LEU A 63 1.56 14.90 -3.20
CA LEU A 63 0.98 14.93 -1.87
C LEU A 63 0.27 16.26 -1.59
N ILE A 64 0.94 17.37 -1.81
CA ILE A 64 0.35 18.71 -1.58
C ILE A 64 -0.88 18.94 -2.47
N LEU A 65 -0.85 18.49 -3.73
CA LEU A 65 -2.02 18.56 -4.62
C LEU A 65 -3.19 17.74 -4.07
N THR A 66 -2.95 16.55 -3.54
CA THR A 66 -3.99 15.70 -2.94
C THR A 66 -4.59 16.32 -1.67
N LEU A 67 -3.79 17.07 -0.90
CA LEU A 67 -4.27 17.81 0.26
C LEU A 67 -5.10 19.03 -0.12
N TRP A 68 -4.72 19.70 -1.22
CA TRP A 68 -5.28 20.97 -1.62
C TRP A 68 -6.51 20.83 -2.52
N LYS A 69 -6.47 19.93 -3.51
CA LYS A 69 -7.50 19.77 -4.53
C LYS A 69 -8.37 18.53 -4.28
N ARG A 70 -9.62 18.61 -4.73
CA ARG A 70 -10.54 17.47 -4.74
C ARG A 70 -10.50 16.77 -6.10
N ASP A 71 -10.97 15.53 -6.15
CA ASP A 71 -11.04 14.74 -7.39
C ASP A 71 -11.90 15.42 -8.49
N ASP A 72 -12.90 16.21 -8.09
CA ASP A 72 -13.79 16.95 -8.98
C ASP A 72 -13.29 18.36 -9.34
N GLU A 73 -12.18 18.80 -8.76
CA GLU A 73 -11.56 20.12 -9.00
C GLU A 73 -10.06 19.98 -9.31
N PRO A 74 -9.70 19.56 -10.52
CA PRO A 74 -8.31 19.39 -10.89
C PRO A 74 -7.55 20.73 -10.89
N PRO A 75 -6.25 20.74 -10.55
CA PRO A 75 -5.46 21.95 -10.58
C PRO A 75 -5.34 22.51 -12.00
N THR A 76 -5.36 23.81 -12.13
CA THR A 76 -5.01 24.47 -13.38
C THR A 76 -3.50 24.36 -13.63
N ARG A 77 -3.10 24.50 -14.89
CA ARG A 77 -1.66 24.49 -15.24
C ARG A 77 -0.86 25.60 -14.53
N ALA A 78 -1.49 26.74 -14.26
CA ALA A 78 -0.84 27.83 -13.53
C ALA A 78 -0.59 27.45 -12.06
N GLU A 79 -1.57 26.85 -11.42
CA GLU A 79 -1.45 26.33 -10.04
C GLU A 79 -0.38 25.23 -9.94
N GLU A 80 -0.36 24.29 -10.88
CA GLU A 80 0.69 23.24 -10.90
C GLU A 80 2.10 23.83 -11.04
N VAL A 81 2.28 24.81 -11.90
CA VAL A 81 3.57 25.49 -12.10
C VAL A 81 3.95 26.29 -10.85
N ALA A 82 3.02 27.01 -10.24
CA ALA A 82 3.25 27.76 -9.02
C ALA A 82 3.66 26.82 -7.87
N LEU A 83 2.94 25.72 -7.66
CA LEU A 83 3.27 24.74 -6.64
C LEU A 83 4.63 24.07 -6.91
N SER A 84 4.92 23.70 -8.16
CA SER A 84 6.21 23.12 -8.54
C SER A 84 7.38 24.08 -8.24
N ASN A 85 7.20 25.37 -8.51
CA ASN A 85 8.18 26.40 -8.16
C ASN A 85 8.33 26.56 -6.63
N ALA A 86 7.23 26.55 -5.90
CA ALA A 86 7.24 26.63 -4.43
C ALA A 86 8.03 25.48 -3.81
N VAL A 87 7.75 24.24 -4.21
CA VAL A 87 8.48 23.06 -3.74
C VAL A 87 9.96 23.14 -4.07
N ASN A 88 10.32 23.52 -5.31
CA ASN A 88 11.72 23.66 -5.70
C ASN A 88 12.46 24.70 -4.86
N LEU A 89 11.91 25.91 -4.70
CA LEU A 89 12.52 26.99 -3.93
C LEU A 89 12.66 26.64 -2.45
N PHE A 90 11.65 26.00 -1.87
CA PHE A 90 11.71 25.52 -0.48
C PHE A 90 12.84 24.49 -0.29
N LEU A 91 12.99 23.55 -1.20
CA LEU A 91 14.06 22.54 -1.11
C LEU A 91 15.45 23.14 -1.36
N GLU A 92 15.57 24.15 -2.20
CA GLU A 92 16.82 24.94 -2.36
C GLU A 92 17.17 25.67 -1.08
N ARG A 93 16.20 26.26 -0.40
CA ARG A 93 16.37 26.93 0.88
C ARG A 93 16.88 25.96 1.96
N ILE A 94 16.28 24.77 2.08
CA ILE A 94 16.75 23.72 3.01
C ILE A 94 18.20 23.31 2.70
N ARG A 95 18.59 23.28 1.42
CA ARG A 95 19.97 22.98 1.05
C ARG A 95 20.93 24.07 1.46
N ALA A 96 20.51 25.33 1.33
CA ALA A 96 21.32 26.49 1.68
C ALA A 96 21.45 26.71 3.18
N ASP A 97 20.39 26.46 3.93
CA ASP A 97 20.35 26.64 5.38
C ASP A 97 20.00 25.33 6.09
N LYS A 98 21.00 24.69 6.66
CA LYS A 98 20.87 23.42 7.40
C LYS A 98 20.19 23.55 8.77
N SER A 99 19.92 24.77 9.24
CA SER A 99 19.17 25.00 10.49
C SER A 99 17.67 24.78 10.29
N ILE A 100 17.18 24.87 9.04
CA ILE A 100 15.78 24.64 8.70
C ILE A 100 15.48 23.15 8.74
N LYS A 101 14.61 22.73 9.66
CA LYS A 101 14.13 21.36 9.73
C LYS A 101 13.10 21.10 8.62
N PRO A 102 13.35 20.15 7.67
CA PRO A 102 12.39 19.84 6.63
C PRO A 102 11.11 19.24 7.22
N SER A 103 9.97 19.90 7.05
CA SER A 103 8.67 19.41 7.49
C SER A 103 7.55 20.12 6.72
N PHE A 104 6.32 19.63 6.85
CA PHE A 104 5.16 20.34 6.31
C PHE A 104 4.99 21.72 6.96
N ASN A 105 5.22 21.83 8.27
CA ASN A 105 5.13 23.10 8.98
C ASN A 105 6.07 24.14 8.39
N THR A 106 7.34 23.80 8.17
CA THR A 106 8.31 24.76 7.61
C THR A 106 8.04 25.08 6.12
N PHE A 107 7.43 24.15 5.38
CA PHE A 107 6.94 24.44 4.02
C PHE A 107 5.75 25.40 4.04
N TYR A 108 4.78 25.18 4.94
CA TYR A 108 3.62 26.08 5.12
C TYR A 108 4.07 27.51 5.49
N GLU A 109 4.99 27.63 6.44
CA GLU A 109 5.57 28.91 6.85
C GLU A 109 6.30 29.59 5.71
N PHE A 110 7.09 28.87 4.92
CA PHE A 110 7.74 29.41 3.73
C PHE A 110 6.71 29.96 2.72
N ILE A 111 5.61 29.27 2.48
CA ILE A 111 4.55 29.76 1.58
C ILE A 111 3.93 31.05 2.14
N ARG A 112 3.63 31.07 3.44
CA ARG A 112 2.99 32.18 4.11
C ARG A 112 3.89 33.43 4.16
N ASP A 113 5.15 33.26 4.53
CA ASP A 113 6.03 34.36 4.91
C ASP A 113 6.91 34.88 3.75
N GLU A 114 7.25 34.04 2.77
CA GLU A 114 8.22 34.39 1.72
C GLU A 114 7.70 34.20 0.30
N TYR A 115 6.98 33.12 0.03
CA TYR A 115 6.60 32.80 -1.34
C TYR A 115 5.63 33.80 -1.96
N GLN A 116 4.80 34.46 -1.14
CA GLN A 116 3.93 35.56 -1.61
C GLN A 116 4.71 36.69 -2.28
N ASP A 117 5.84 37.09 -1.68
CA ASP A 117 6.64 38.18 -2.23
C ASP A 117 7.34 37.76 -3.53
N ILE A 118 7.79 36.53 -3.61
CA ILE A 118 8.33 35.95 -4.85
C ILE A 118 7.28 35.95 -5.97
N LEU A 119 6.02 35.61 -5.67
CA LEU A 119 4.92 35.63 -6.64
C LEU A 119 4.64 37.07 -7.13
N LYS A 120 4.69 38.07 -6.22
CA LYS A 120 4.55 39.49 -6.59
C LYS A 120 5.67 39.93 -7.51
N GLU A 121 6.92 39.61 -7.21
CA GLU A 121 8.08 39.90 -8.06
C GLU A 121 7.93 39.26 -9.45
N LYS A 122 7.44 38.01 -9.52
CA LYS A 122 7.16 37.30 -10.78
C LYS A 122 5.89 37.79 -11.49
N ARG A 123 5.17 38.75 -10.93
CA ARG A 123 3.91 39.30 -11.44
C ARG A 123 2.85 38.21 -11.66
N THR A 124 2.84 37.16 -10.82
CA THR A 124 1.81 36.14 -10.84
C THR A 124 0.51 36.74 -10.31
N ARG A 125 -0.57 36.56 -11.05
CA ARG A 125 -1.87 37.13 -10.66
C ARG A 125 -2.51 36.20 -9.61
N GLU A 126 -3.25 36.80 -8.67
CA GLU A 126 -3.99 36.05 -7.64
C GLU A 126 -4.91 34.97 -8.22
N LYS A 127 -5.57 35.25 -9.34
CA LYS A 127 -6.39 34.26 -10.06
C LYS A 127 -5.61 33.08 -10.66
N ASP A 128 -4.30 33.21 -10.83
CA ASP A 128 -3.44 32.16 -11.35
C ASP A 128 -2.87 31.27 -10.21
N PHE A 129 -2.75 31.84 -8.99
CA PHE A 129 -2.44 31.12 -7.76
C PHE A 129 -2.88 31.95 -6.54
N ASP A 130 -3.98 31.54 -5.90
CA ASP A 130 -4.48 32.13 -4.66
C ASP A 130 -3.74 31.54 -3.45
N VAL A 131 -2.75 32.27 -2.94
CA VAL A 131 -1.94 31.83 -1.79
C VAL A 131 -2.77 31.67 -0.52
N TRP A 132 -3.70 32.58 -0.28
CA TRP A 132 -4.52 32.52 0.94
C TRP A 132 -5.53 31.39 0.90
N GLY A 133 -6.18 31.16 -0.24
CA GLY A 133 -7.04 30.03 -0.45
C GLY A 133 -6.27 28.72 -0.31
N PHE A 134 -5.04 28.63 -0.85
CA PHE A 134 -4.15 27.49 -0.68
C PHE A 134 -3.80 27.24 0.80
N LEU A 135 -3.39 28.26 1.56
CA LEU A 135 -3.04 28.14 2.96
C LEU A 135 -4.25 27.74 3.82
N ASN A 136 -5.42 28.32 3.58
CA ASN A 136 -6.65 28.02 4.33
C ASN A 136 -7.04 26.52 4.18
N VAL A 137 -6.90 25.96 2.98
CA VAL A 137 -7.20 24.52 2.76
C VAL A 137 -6.19 23.63 3.45
N LEU A 138 -4.94 24.07 3.57
CA LEU A 138 -3.85 23.29 4.17
C LEU A 138 -3.69 23.53 5.69
N GLU A 139 -4.40 24.50 6.26
CA GLU A 139 -4.34 24.84 7.69
C GLU A 139 -4.58 23.65 8.63
N PRO A 140 -5.52 22.72 8.34
CA PRO A 140 -5.72 21.54 9.19
C PRO A 140 -4.50 20.66 9.42
N TYR A 141 -3.53 20.69 8.50
CA TYR A 141 -2.27 19.92 8.56
C TYR A 141 -1.11 20.68 9.17
N TYR A 142 -1.29 21.99 9.39
CA TYR A 142 -0.30 22.85 10.01
C TYR A 142 -0.41 22.77 11.54
N LYS A 143 0.65 23.17 12.23
CA LYS A 143 0.81 23.14 13.68
C LYS A 143 -0.44 23.61 14.44
N GLY A 144 -0.99 22.72 15.25
CA GLY A 144 -2.21 22.95 16.03
C GLY A 144 -3.52 22.65 15.26
N GLY A 145 -3.45 22.26 13.99
CA GLY A 145 -4.59 21.79 13.22
C GLY A 145 -4.97 20.34 13.55
N GLU A 146 -6.13 19.90 13.06
CA GLU A 146 -6.70 18.57 13.36
C GLU A 146 -5.78 17.42 12.93
N TYR A 147 -5.01 17.61 11.82
CA TYR A 147 -4.12 16.60 11.23
C TYR A 147 -2.63 17.00 11.29
N ASP A 148 -2.24 17.84 12.24
CA ASP A 148 -0.84 18.32 12.36
C ASP A 148 0.16 17.19 12.60
N PHE A 149 -0.27 16.12 13.27
CA PHE A 149 0.54 14.92 13.53
C PHE A 149 0.95 14.18 12.26
N LEU A 150 0.13 14.28 11.20
CA LEU A 150 0.22 13.38 10.05
C LEU A 150 1.49 13.58 9.22
N LEU A 151 1.95 14.86 9.05
CA LEU A 151 3.00 15.21 8.11
C LEU A 151 4.25 15.86 8.76
N ASN A 152 4.29 15.91 10.08
CA ASN A 152 5.32 16.61 10.84
C ASN A 152 6.08 15.72 11.82
N SER A 153 6.12 14.41 11.58
CA SER A 153 6.76 13.47 12.50
C SER A 153 8.25 13.72 12.63
N ASP A 154 8.72 13.76 13.86
CA ASP A 154 10.14 13.75 14.21
C ASP A 154 10.72 12.33 14.24
N LYS A 155 9.85 11.32 14.36
CA LYS A 155 10.25 9.92 14.37
C LYS A 155 10.55 9.49 12.94
N GLN A 156 11.82 9.20 12.68
CA GLN A 156 12.21 8.54 11.43
C GLN A 156 11.81 7.08 11.54
N LEU A 157 10.84 6.71 10.73
CA LEU A 157 10.56 5.30 10.54
C LEU A 157 11.60 4.75 9.56
N ASP A 158 12.56 3.98 10.06
CA ASP A 158 13.52 3.27 9.21
C ASP A 158 12.81 2.16 8.43
N LEU A 159 11.97 2.56 7.49
CA LEU A 159 11.26 1.63 6.62
C LEU A 159 12.17 1.02 5.55
N LEU A 160 13.31 1.64 5.28
CA LEU A 160 14.22 1.17 4.23
C LEU A 160 14.84 -0.18 4.60
N ASN A 161 15.26 -0.34 5.85
CA ASN A 161 15.93 -1.54 6.35
C ASN A 161 14.96 -2.64 6.83
N LYS A 162 13.67 -2.32 7.01
CA LYS A 162 12.66 -3.33 7.37
C LYS A 162 12.35 -4.27 6.21
N ARG A 163 12.38 -5.58 6.44
CA ARG A 163 12.12 -6.61 5.41
C ARG A 163 10.65 -6.90 5.21
N PHE A 164 9.85 -6.79 6.26
CA PHE A 164 8.41 -7.04 6.22
C PHE A 164 7.66 -5.85 6.82
N ILE A 165 6.92 -5.12 5.97
CA ILE A 165 6.17 -3.94 6.37
C ILE A 165 4.71 -4.16 6.06
N VAL A 166 3.87 -3.98 7.05
CA VAL A 166 2.41 -4.10 6.95
C VAL A 166 1.78 -2.77 7.29
N PHE A 167 0.91 -2.30 6.41
CA PHE A 167 0.01 -1.19 6.67
C PHE A 167 -1.43 -1.72 6.67
N GLU A 168 -2.06 -1.69 7.83
CA GLU A 168 -3.47 -2.01 8.01
C GLU A 168 -4.29 -0.72 7.94
N LEU A 169 -5.14 -0.61 6.92
CA LEU A 169 -5.89 0.61 6.64
C LEU A 169 -7.40 0.47 6.86
N ASP A 170 -7.86 -0.65 7.43
CA ASP A 170 -9.30 -0.89 7.59
C ASP A 170 -9.97 0.21 8.43
N ASN A 171 -9.30 0.68 9.49
CA ASN A 171 -9.79 1.73 10.37
C ASN A 171 -9.93 3.10 9.70
N ILE A 172 -9.23 3.36 8.59
CA ILE A 172 -9.28 4.64 7.86
C ILE A 172 -9.84 4.54 6.46
N LYS A 173 -10.25 3.37 5.99
CA LYS A 173 -10.71 3.13 4.61
C LYS A 173 -11.83 4.05 4.14
N ASP A 174 -12.72 4.45 5.08
CA ASP A 174 -13.85 5.34 4.81
C ASP A 174 -13.54 6.81 5.12
N ASN A 175 -12.36 7.10 5.69
CA ASN A 175 -11.90 8.46 5.95
C ASN A 175 -11.39 9.11 4.66
N LYS A 176 -12.11 10.10 4.17
CA LYS A 176 -11.84 10.79 2.89
C LYS A 176 -10.55 11.61 2.90
N VAL A 177 -10.00 11.92 4.08
CA VAL A 177 -8.78 12.71 4.26
C VAL A 177 -7.58 11.79 4.48
N LEU A 178 -7.63 10.95 5.52
CA LEU A 178 -6.49 10.13 5.93
C LEU A 178 -6.14 9.05 4.91
N PHE A 179 -7.14 8.36 4.37
CA PHE A 179 -6.90 7.23 3.48
C PHE A 179 -6.08 7.56 2.23
N PRO A 180 -6.39 8.62 1.44
CA PRO A 180 -5.59 9.00 0.28
C PRO A 180 -4.16 9.37 0.64
N ILE A 181 -3.97 10.12 1.72
CA ILE A 181 -2.66 10.61 2.15
C ILE A 181 -1.76 9.45 2.58
N VAL A 182 -2.25 8.59 3.48
CA VAL A 182 -1.51 7.44 3.96
C VAL A 182 -1.14 6.51 2.79
N THR A 183 -2.04 6.34 1.84
CA THR A 183 -1.80 5.50 0.66
C THR A 183 -0.69 6.06 -0.23
N ILE A 184 -0.64 7.37 -0.45
CA ILE A 184 0.47 8.02 -1.20
C ILE A 184 1.80 7.81 -0.48
N ILE A 185 1.83 7.96 0.84
CA ILE A 185 3.05 7.77 1.65
C ILE A 185 3.55 6.33 1.56
N ILE A 186 2.64 5.36 1.59
CA ILE A 186 2.98 3.94 1.42
C ILE A 186 3.60 3.68 0.05
N MET A 187 2.98 4.22 -1.00
CA MET A 187 3.48 4.08 -2.37
C MET A 187 4.85 4.73 -2.54
N GLU A 188 5.05 5.93 -1.98
CA GLU A 188 6.35 6.59 -1.97
C GLU A 188 7.40 5.74 -1.26
N THR A 189 7.07 5.19 -0.09
CA THR A 189 7.96 4.29 0.66
C THR A 189 8.38 3.11 -0.18
N PHE A 190 7.45 2.46 -0.87
CA PHE A 190 7.75 1.34 -1.74
C PHE A 190 8.64 1.75 -2.92
N ILE A 191 8.34 2.85 -3.60
CA ILE A 191 9.14 3.35 -4.73
C ILE A 191 10.56 3.66 -4.27
N ASN A 192 10.74 4.28 -3.11
CA ASN A 192 12.05 4.55 -2.53
C ASN A 192 12.83 3.26 -2.25
N LYS A 193 12.20 2.27 -1.61
CA LYS A 193 12.82 0.96 -1.39
C LYS A 193 13.18 0.28 -2.72
N MET A 194 12.28 0.33 -3.69
CA MET A 194 12.47 -0.28 -5.00
C MET A 194 13.71 0.24 -5.70
N ARG A 195 14.02 1.52 -5.57
CA ARG A 195 15.14 2.18 -6.25
C ARG A 195 16.45 2.09 -5.50
N ARG A 196 16.41 2.23 -4.16
CA ARG A 196 17.62 2.22 -3.32
C ARG A 196 18.18 0.82 -3.11
N LEU A 197 17.34 -0.19 -2.93
CA LEU A 197 17.74 -1.56 -2.69
C LEU A 197 18.03 -2.31 -4.01
N LYS A 198 19.16 -1.99 -4.64
CA LYS A 198 19.59 -2.65 -5.88
C LYS A 198 19.95 -4.12 -5.63
N GLY A 199 19.58 -5.01 -6.55
CA GLY A 199 19.89 -6.44 -6.48
C GLY A 199 19.08 -7.24 -5.44
N ILE A 200 18.21 -6.58 -4.67
CA ILE A 200 17.32 -7.23 -3.70
C ILE A 200 15.92 -7.33 -4.34
N ARG A 201 15.32 -8.52 -4.28
CA ARG A 201 13.93 -8.72 -4.72
C ARG A 201 12.98 -8.04 -3.74
N LYS A 202 11.99 -7.34 -4.25
CA LYS A 202 11.00 -6.60 -3.48
C LYS A 202 9.61 -6.95 -3.96
N MET A 203 8.64 -7.01 -3.04
CA MET A 203 7.25 -7.24 -3.36
C MET A 203 6.38 -6.19 -2.67
N ILE A 204 5.42 -5.65 -3.39
CA ILE A 204 4.26 -4.96 -2.82
C ILE A 204 3.03 -5.80 -3.09
N LEU A 205 2.27 -6.09 -2.03
CA LEU A 205 1.01 -6.81 -2.11
C LEU A 205 -0.11 -5.90 -1.64
N LEU A 206 -1.10 -5.71 -2.49
CA LEU A 206 -2.26 -4.86 -2.27
C LEU A 206 -3.49 -5.76 -2.16
N GLU A 207 -3.97 -5.98 -0.94
CA GLU A 207 -5.23 -6.70 -0.69
C GLU A 207 -6.40 -5.74 -0.76
N GLU A 208 -7.49 -6.15 -1.43
CA GLU A 208 -8.71 -5.35 -1.61
C GLU A 208 -8.45 -3.94 -2.18
N ALA A 209 -7.47 -3.87 -3.07
CA ALA A 209 -6.95 -2.63 -3.63
C ALA A 209 -8.01 -1.78 -4.38
N TRP A 210 -9.15 -2.36 -4.73
CA TRP A 210 -10.19 -1.70 -5.54
C TRP A 210 -10.74 -0.41 -4.89
N LYS A 211 -10.85 -0.35 -3.56
CA LYS A 211 -11.26 0.88 -2.85
C LYS A 211 -10.24 2.00 -3.01
N ALA A 212 -8.95 1.65 -3.00
CA ALA A 212 -7.87 2.58 -3.26
C ALA A 212 -7.80 2.99 -4.74
N ILE A 213 -8.04 2.03 -5.63
CA ILE A 213 -7.99 2.17 -7.09
C ILE A 213 -9.09 3.08 -7.63
N SER A 214 -10.23 3.16 -6.97
CA SER A 214 -11.33 4.05 -7.37
C SER A 214 -10.97 5.54 -7.30
N LYS A 215 -9.85 5.90 -6.65
CA LYS A 215 -9.33 7.26 -6.59
C LYS A 215 -8.30 7.50 -7.69
N GLU A 216 -8.49 8.57 -8.47
CA GLU A 216 -7.71 8.86 -9.68
C GLU A 216 -6.19 8.93 -9.43
N GLY A 217 -5.76 9.60 -8.37
CA GLY A 217 -4.34 9.68 -7.99
C GLY A 217 -3.70 8.31 -7.71
N MET A 218 -4.43 7.40 -7.07
CA MET A 218 -3.97 6.04 -6.80
C MET A 218 -3.90 5.20 -8.08
N ALA A 219 -4.87 5.34 -8.97
CA ALA A 219 -4.89 4.61 -10.23
C ALA A 219 -3.66 4.94 -11.10
N GLU A 220 -3.22 6.20 -11.16
CA GLU A 220 -1.99 6.59 -11.86
C GLU A 220 -0.73 6.04 -11.17
N TYR A 221 -0.69 5.98 -9.84
CA TYR A 221 0.40 5.33 -9.10
C TYR A 221 0.52 3.84 -9.42
N LEU A 222 -0.59 3.13 -9.43
CA LEU A 222 -0.62 1.71 -9.78
C LEU A 222 -0.21 1.49 -11.23
N LYS A 223 -0.65 2.35 -12.13
CA LYS A 223 -0.23 2.34 -13.53
C LYS A 223 1.29 2.51 -13.68
N TYR A 224 1.88 3.46 -12.97
CA TYR A 224 3.33 3.62 -12.91
C TYR A 224 4.00 2.38 -12.33
N LEU A 225 3.52 1.86 -11.21
CA LEU A 225 4.04 0.69 -10.53
C LEU A 225 4.08 -0.53 -11.44
N PHE A 226 2.94 -0.93 -12.03
CA PHE A 226 2.86 -2.11 -12.90
C PHE A 226 3.71 -2.00 -14.17
N LYS A 227 3.94 -0.79 -14.67
CA LYS A 227 4.83 -0.56 -15.82
C LYS A 227 6.32 -0.59 -15.47
N THR A 228 6.69 -0.31 -14.23
CA THR A 228 8.10 -0.04 -13.88
C THR A 228 8.70 -1.00 -12.88
N VAL A 229 7.91 -1.65 -12.02
CA VAL A 229 8.38 -2.47 -10.89
C VAL A 229 9.40 -3.54 -11.32
N ARG A 230 9.20 -4.19 -12.46
CA ARG A 230 10.10 -5.21 -13.02
C ARG A 230 11.51 -4.68 -13.29
N LYS A 231 11.64 -3.42 -13.73
CA LYS A 231 12.95 -2.79 -14.01
C LYS A 231 13.83 -2.66 -12.76
N PHE A 232 13.22 -2.69 -11.58
CA PHE A 232 13.88 -2.53 -10.29
C PHE A 232 13.93 -3.82 -9.48
N PHE A 233 13.77 -4.98 -10.12
CA PHE A 233 13.73 -6.27 -9.47
C PHE A 233 12.64 -6.36 -8.40
N GLY A 234 11.48 -5.83 -8.75
CA GLY A 234 10.30 -5.78 -7.89
C GLY A 234 9.11 -6.53 -8.48
N GLU A 235 8.16 -6.87 -7.63
CA GLU A 235 6.89 -7.50 -7.95
C GLU A 235 5.74 -6.66 -7.39
N ALA A 236 4.68 -6.51 -8.16
CA ALA A 236 3.42 -5.92 -7.72
C ALA A 236 2.33 -6.99 -7.79
N VAL A 237 1.66 -7.21 -6.66
CA VAL A 237 0.58 -8.19 -6.52
C VAL A 237 -0.67 -7.46 -6.08
N VAL A 238 -1.77 -7.68 -6.80
CA VAL A 238 -3.10 -7.18 -6.44
C VAL A 238 -3.99 -8.37 -6.17
N VAL A 239 -4.68 -8.34 -5.04
CA VAL A 239 -5.65 -9.35 -4.63
C VAL A 239 -7.03 -8.71 -4.55
N THR A 240 -8.03 -9.34 -5.16
CA THR A 240 -9.42 -8.93 -5.07
C THR A 240 -10.32 -10.13 -4.89
N GLN A 241 -11.44 -9.94 -4.21
CA GLN A 241 -12.46 -10.97 -4.03
C GLN A 241 -13.51 -10.93 -5.15
N GLU A 242 -13.67 -9.80 -5.82
CA GLU A 242 -14.68 -9.61 -6.87
C GLU A 242 -14.04 -9.09 -8.17
N VAL A 243 -14.38 -9.75 -9.25
CA VAL A 243 -13.87 -9.38 -10.59
C VAL A 243 -14.49 -8.07 -11.07
N GLU A 244 -15.72 -7.79 -10.66
CA GLU A 244 -16.43 -6.53 -10.95
C GLU A 244 -15.65 -5.30 -10.49
N ASP A 245 -14.91 -5.41 -9.40
CA ASP A 245 -14.07 -4.31 -8.87
C ASP A 245 -12.94 -3.93 -9.83
N ILE A 246 -12.40 -4.93 -10.54
CA ILE A 246 -11.38 -4.69 -11.57
C ILE A 246 -12.00 -4.11 -12.84
N ILE A 247 -13.21 -4.54 -13.18
CA ILE A 247 -13.91 -4.13 -14.41
C ILE A 247 -14.37 -2.67 -14.33
N SER A 248 -14.78 -2.21 -13.15
CA SER A 248 -15.38 -0.88 -12.95
C SER A 248 -14.42 0.28 -13.23
N SER A 249 -13.10 0.05 -13.11
CA SER A 249 -12.07 1.05 -13.40
C SER A 249 -11.41 0.80 -14.76
N SER A 250 -11.60 1.73 -15.70
CA SER A 250 -10.97 1.67 -17.03
C SER A 250 -9.43 1.70 -16.98
N ILE A 251 -8.88 2.42 -16.00
CA ILE A 251 -7.43 2.54 -15.79
C ILE A 251 -6.85 1.21 -15.30
N VAL A 252 -7.53 0.56 -14.39
CA VAL A 252 -7.11 -0.71 -13.81
C VAL A 252 -7.21 -1.84 -14.80
N LYS A 253 -8.34 -1.93 -15.53
CA LYS A 253 -8.56 -2.93 -16.58
C LYS A 253 -7.43 -2.92 -17.60
N GLY A 254 -7.11 -1.75 -18.16
CA GLY A 254 -6.08 -1.61 -19.18
C GLY A 254 -4.64 -1.74 -18.67
N THR A 255 -4.40 -1.49 -17.39
CA THR A 255 -3.02 -1.43 -16.86
C THR A 255 -2.65 -2.66 -16.05
N ILE A 256 -3.46 -3.04 -15.07
CA ILE A 256 -3.11 -4.18 -14.19
C ILE A 256 -3.18 -5.48 -14.96
N ILE A 257 -4.27 -5.74 -15.66
CA ILE A 257 -4.47 -7.02 -16.37
C ILE A 257 -3.44 -7.19 -17.49
N ASN A 258 -3.18 -6.15 -18.28
CA ASN A 258 -2.25 -6.22 -19.42
C ASN A 258 -0.77 -6.31 -19.01
N ASN A 259 -0.43 -5.86 -17.80
CA ASN A 259 0.95 -5.95 -17.30
C ASN A 259 1.13 -7.06 -16.25
N SER A 260 0.11 -7.87 -15.98
CA SER A 260 0.19 -9.01 -15.08
C SER A 260 0.55 -10.28 -15.85
N ASP A 261 1.82 -10.68 -15.76
CA ASP A 261 2.30 -11.92 -16.39
C ASP A 261 1.80 -13.17 -15.64
N CYS A 262 1.55 -13.09 -14.35
CA CYS A 262 1.03 -14.17 -13.52
C CYS A 262 -0.41 -13.87 -13.10
N LYS A 263 -1.31 -14.81 -13.34
CA LYS A 263 -2.70 -14.77 -12.87
C LYS A 263 -2.96 -15.99 -12.00
N ILE A 264 -3.50 -15.77 -10.82
CA ILE A 264 -3.82 -16.81 -9.85
C ILE A 264 -5.31 -16.73 -9.56
N LEU A 265 -6.05 -17.80 -9.84
CA LEU A 265 -7.48 -17.88 -9.55
C LEU A 265 -7.77 -19.00 -8.56
N LEU A 266 -8.52 -18.65 -7.54
CA LEU A 266 -9.11 -19.60 -6.61
C LEU A 266 -10.43 -20.13 -7.17
N ASP A 267 -11.24 -20.81 -6.35
CA ASP A 267 -12.52 -21.40 -6.72
C ASP A 267 -13.50 -20.34 -7.25
N GLN A 268 -13.88 -20.44 -8.52
CA GLN A 268 -14.75 -19.52 -9.23
C GLN A 268 -16.18 -20.05 -9.45
N ARG A 269 -16.59 -21.12 -8.76
CA ARG A 269 -17.91 -21.75 -8.97
C ARG A 269 -19.09 -20.83 -8.73
N LYS A 270 -18.97 -19.85 -7.82
CA LYS A 270 -20.01 -18.83 -7.61
C LYS A 270 -20.26 -17.94 -8.83
N TYR A 271 -19.30 -17.87 -9.77
CA TYR A 271 -19.35 -17.02 -10.95
C TYR A 271 -19.59 -17.79 -12.27
N VAL A 272 -19.96 -19.07 -12.23
CA VAL A 272 -20.13 -19.90 -13.44
C VAL A 272 -21.02 -19.21 -14.49
N ASN A 273 -22.11 -18.57 -14.07
CA ASN A 273 -23.06 -17.90 -14.99
C ASN A 273 -22.51 -16.60 -15.61
N LYS A 274 -21.45 -16.01 -15.02
CA LYS A 274 -20.81 -14.76 -15.49
C LYS A 274 -19.38 -15.05 -15.97
N PHE A 275 -18.97 -16.31 -16.06
CA PHE A 275 -17.58 -16.64 -16.33
C PHE A 275 -17.12 -16.22 -17.74
N ASP A 276 -18.04 -16.03 -18.68
CA ASP A 276 -17.70 -15.53 -20.03
C ASP A 276 -17.12 -14.09 -19.95
N GLU A 277 -17.59 -13.27 -19.04
CA GLU A 277 -17.04 -11.92 -18.80
C GLU A 277 -15.64 -11.99 -18.20
N ILE A 278 -15.42 -12.90 -17.23
CA ILE A 278 -14.12 -13.14 -16.60
C ILE A 278 -13.12 -13.67 -17.64
N GLN A 279 -13.55 -14.62 -18.48
CA GLN A 279 -12.75 -15.19 -19.55
C GLN A 279 -12.29 -14.11 -20.54
N ALA A 280 -13.22 -13.28 -20.99
CA ALA A 280 -12.93 -12.19 -21.92
C ALA A 280 -12.00 -11.11 -21.27
N LEU A 281 -12.25 -10.76 -20.00
CA LEU A 281 -11.46 -9.78 -19.27
C LEU A 281 -10.01 -10.22 -19.08
N LEU A 282 -9.80 -11.46 -18.68
CA LEU A 282 -8.48 -12.00 -18.38
C LEU A 282 -7.77 -12.58 -19.61
N GLY A 283 -8.46 -12.66 -20.77
CA GLY A 283 -7.94 -13.24 -22.00
C GLY A 283 -7.69 -14.74 -21.91
N LEU A 284 -8.58 -15.47 -21.22
CA LEU A 284 -8.42 -16.90 -20.99
C LEU A 284 -8.90 -17.73 -22.19
N THR A 285 -8.20 -18.83 -22.47
CA THR A 285 -8.62 -19.83 -23.46
C THR A 285 -9.72 -20.73 -22.90
N ASP A 286 -10.44 -21.46 -23.76
CA ASP A 286 -11.46 -22.44 -23.35
C ASP A 286 -10.86 -23.57 -22.50
N LYS A 287 -9.61 -23.95 -22.75
CA LYS A 287 -8.87 -24.91 -21.92
C LYS A 287 -8.66 -24.38 -20.51
N GLU A 288 -8.22 -23.15 -20.38
CA GLU A 288 -8.00 -22.50 -19.08
C GLU A 288 -9.32 -22.30 -18.33
N ARG A 289 -10.39 -21.92 -19.03
CA ARG A 289 -11.74 -21.89 -18.46
C ARG A 289 -12.12 -23.23 -17.83
N ALA A 290 -11.96 -24.33 -18.58
CA ALA A 290 -12.27 -25.67 -18.10
C ALA A 290 -11.44 -26.04 -16.86
N GLN A 291 -10.16 -25.73 -16.85
CA GLN A 291 -9.28 -25.91 -15.70
C GLN A 291 -9.74 -25.12 -14.46
N ILE A 292 -10.05 -23.84 -14.63
CA ILE A 292 -10.48 -22.97 -13.52
C ILE A 292 -11.80 -23.44 -12.92
N LEU A 293 -12.77 -23.80 -13.76
CA LEU A 293 -14.07 -24.29 -13.31
C LEU A 293 -14.01 -25.71 -12.71
N SER A 294 -12.91 -26.45 -12.92
CA SER A 294 -12.68 -27.76 -12.29
C SER A 294 -12.11 -27.68 -10.87
N ILE A 295 -11.65 -26.51 -10.43
CA ILE A 295 -11.03 -26.31 -9.11
C ILE A 295 -11.99 -26.75 -8.00
N ASN A 296 -11.50 -27.63 -7.12
CA ASN A 296 -12.21 -28.11 -5.94
C ASN A 296 -13.54 -28.86 -6.23
N LEU A 297 -13.80 -29.31 -7.45
CA LEU A 297 -14.99 -30.12 -7.77
C LEU A 297 -14.99 -31.46 -7.02
N SER A 298 -13.84 -32.05 -6.79
CA SER A 298 -13.69 -33.35 -6.11
C SER A 298 -13.19 -33.17 -4.67
N ASN A 299 -13.95 -32.48 -3.81
CA ASN A 299 -13.65 -32.36 -2.39
C ASN A 299 -14.00 -33.67 -1.64
N ALA A 300 -13.11 -34.65 -1.67
CA ALA A 300 -13.27 -35.87 -0.89
C ALA A 300 -13.03 -35.60 0.60
N PRO A 301 -13.77 -36.29 1.50
CA PRO A 301 -13.48 -36.26 2.94
C PRO A 301 -12.03 -36.66 3.23
N GLY A 302 -11.34 -35.89 4.07
CA GLY A 302 -9.92 -36.11 4.39
C GLY A 302 -8.90 -35.51 3.43
N ARG A 303 -9.32 -34.84 2.39
CA ARG A 303 -8.42 -34.10 1.48
C ARG A 303 -7.72 -32.95 2.23
N LYS A 304 -6.39 -32.97 2.27
CA LYS A 304 -5.56 -32.00 3.02
C LYS A 304 -5.11 -30.78 2.20
N TYR A 305 -5.53 -30.65 0.95
CA TYR A 305 -5.15 -29.54 0.07
C TYR A 305 -6.37 -28.88 -0.56
N LYS A 306 -6.20 -27.64 -0.94
CA LYS A 306 -7.08 -26.90 -1.86
C LYS A 306 -6.41 -26.79 -3.21
N GLU A 307 -7.18 -26.60 -4.25
CA GLU A 307 -6.66 -26.39 -5.59
C GLU A 307 -6.65 -24.90 -5.93
N VAL A 308 -5.67 -24.53 -6.73
CA VAL A 308 -5.50 -23.18 -7.27
C VAL A 308 -5.07 -23.28 -8.72
N TRP A 309 -5.64 -22.45 -9.59
CA TRP A 309 -5.16 -22.31 -10.96
C TRP A 309 -4.13 -21.19 -11.03
N ILE A 310 -3.03 -21.45 -11.74
CA ILE A 310 -1.97 -20.48 -12.00
C ILE A 310 -1.70 -20.45 -13.49
N GLY A 311 -1.80 -19.25 -14.10
CA GLY A 311 -1.45 -18.98 -15.50
C GLY A 311 -0.30 -18.00 -15.58
N LEU A 312 0.68 -18.31 -16.45
CA LEU A 312 1.89 -17.52 -16.66
C LEU A 312 1.93 -17.00 -18.11
N GLY A 313 1.49 -15.77 -18.34
CA GLY A 313 1.62 -15.02 -19.59
C GLY A 313 1.13 -15.75 -20.85
N GLY A 314 0.15 -16.64 -20.74
CA GLY A 314 -0.35 -17.46 -21.85
C GLY A 314 0.59 -18.61 -22.27
N ALA A 315 1.78 -18.73 -21.69
CA ALA A 315 2.75 -19.78 -22.02
C ALA A 315 2.45 -21.09 -21.30
N GLN A 316 2.05 -21.02 -20.04
CA GLN A 316 1.76 -22.17 -19.20
C GLN A 316 0.58 -21.88 -18.28
N SER A 317 -0.29 -22.85 -18.11
CA SER A 317 -1.37 -22.80 -17.13
C SER A 317 -1.68 -24.19 -16.59
N ALA A 318 -1.91 -24.31 -15.28
CA ALA A 318 -2.26 -25.57 -14.64
C ALA A 318 -3.00 -25.32 -13.33
N VAL A 319 -3.67 -26.39 -12.88
CA VAL A 319 -4.25 -26.46 -11.52
C VAL A 319 -3.24 -27.16 -10.60
N TYR A 320 -2.97 -26.53 -9.48
CA TYR A 320 -2.02 -27.01 -8.46
C TYR A 320 -2.73 -27.31 -7.16
N ALA A 321 -2.26 -28.33 -6.47
CA ALA A 321 -2.65 -28.63 -5.10
C ALA A 321 -1.81 -27.80 -4.12
N THR A 322 -2.46 -27.15 -3.16
CA THR A 322 -1.81 -26.33 -2.14
C THR A 322 -1.96 -27.01 -0.76
N GLU A 323 -1.10 -27.97 -0.48
CA GLU A 323 -1.00 -28.58 0.85
C GLU A 323 0.00 -27.80 1.70
N VAL A 324 -0.34 -27.60 2.96
CA VAL A 324 0.51 -26.92 3.94
C VAL A 324 0.62 -27.78 5.20
N SER A 325 1.73 -27.67 5.92
CA SER A 325 1.87 -28.34 7.21
C SER A 325 0.90 -27.73 8.24
N PRO A 326 0.52 -28.47 9.30
CA PRO A 326 -0.28 -27.90 10.38
C PRO A 326 0.36 -26.67 11.02
N GLU A 327 1.69 -26.64 11.15
CA GLU A 327 2.43 -25.48 11.65
C GLU A 327 2.27 -24.27 10.73
N GLU A 328 2.44 -24.47 9.44
CA GLU A 328 2.25 -23.41 8.44
C GLU A 328 0.81 -22.93 8.41
N TYR A 329 -0.16 -23.84 8.52
CA TYR A 329 -1.59 -23.49 8.60
C TYR A 329 -1.88 -22.53 9.75
N TYR A 330 -1.35 -22.79 10.96
CA TYR A 330 -1.55 -21.92 12.12
C TYR A 330 -0.84 -20.57 12.01
N CYS A 331 0.12 -20.40 11.09
CA CYS A 331 0.71 -19.10 10.82
C CYS A 331 -0.24 -18.13 10.10
N TYR A 332 -1.31 -18.63 9.47
CA TYR A 332 -2.21 -17.80 8.67
C TYR A 332 -3.69 -18.22 8.69
N THR A 333 -4.11 -19.10 9.62
CA THR A 333 -5.52 -19.40 9.79
C THR A 333 -6.32 -18.15 10.13
N THR A 334 -7.49 -18.01 9.51
CA THR A 334 -8.46 -16.93 9.78
C THR A 334 -9.65 -17.41 10.59
N GLU A 335 -9.67 -18.69 10.97
CA GLU A 335 -10.74 -19.26 11.76
C GLU A 335 -10.67 -18.74 13.20
N GLU A 336 -11.74 -18.13 13.68
CA GLU A 336 -11.75 -17.35 14.91
C GLU A 336 -11.45 -18.22 16.17
N THR A 337 -11.99 -19.42 16.25
CA THR A 337 -11.77 -20.30 17.39
C THR A 337 -10.32 -20.78 17.46
N GLU A 338 -9.72 -21.09 16.30
CA GLU A 338 -8.31 -21.48 16.21
C GLU A 338 -7.37 -20.32 16.57
N LYS A 339 -7.71 -19.09 16.16
CA LYS A 339 -6.96 -17.89 16.56
C LYS A 339 -6.99 -17.66 18.06
N LEU A 340 -8.18 -17.72 18.67
CA LEU A 340 -8.33 -17.55 20.11
C LEU A 340 -7.56 -18.62 20.88
N GLU A 341 -7.54 -19.85 20.39
CA GLU A 341 -6.76 -20.94 20.98
C GLU A 341 -5.26 -20.67 20.88
N LEU A 342 -4.79 -20.22 19.70
CA LEU A 342 -3.39 -19.81 19.48
C LEU A 342 -2.98 -18.66 20.39
N GLN A 343 -3.82 -17.64 20.51
CA GLN A 343 -3.55 -16.48 21.36
C GLN A 343 -3.44 -16.89 22.83
N ARG A 344 -4.42 -17.64 23.35
CA ARG A 344 -4.41 -18.14 24.74
C ARG A 344 -3.17 -18.98 25.04
N LEU A 345 -2.76 -19.79 24.08
CA LEU A 345 -1.57 -20.63 24.25
C LEU A 345 -0.30 -19.79 24.19
N THR A 346 -0.24 -18.78 23.31
CA THR A 346 0.87 -17.83 23.24
C THR A 346 1.03 -17.06 24.55
N GLU A 347 -0.06 -16.57 25.14
CA GLU A 347 -0.06 -15.92 26.45
C GLU A 347 0.46 -16.83 27.57
N LYS A 348 0.06 -18.11 27.56
CA LYS A 348 0.55 -19.12 28.54
C LYS A 348 2.03 -19.47 28.38
N LEU A 349 2.60 -19.19 27.22
CA LEU A 349 3.99 -19.46 26.88
C LEU A 349 4.82 -18.15 26.83
N ASP A 350 4.44 -17.18 27.66
CA ASP A 350 5.15 -15.89 27.81
C ASP A 350 5.38 -15.16 26.49
N GLY A 351 4.38 -15.19 25.59
CA GLY A 351 4.43 -14.56 24.29
C GLY A 351 5.16 -15.35 23.20
N ASN A 352 5.56 -16.60 23.46
CA ASN A 352 6.25 -17.44 22.49
C ASN A 352 5.28 -18.08 21.48
N ILE A 353 4.94 -17.32 20.43
CA ILE A 353 4.02 -17.74 19.38
C ILE A 353 4.53 -18.96 18.58
N GLU A 354 5.84 -19.09 18.38
CA GLU A 354 6.41 -20.21 17.62
C GLU A 354 6.19 -21.55 18.38
N LEU A 355 6.39 -21.53 19.69
CA LEU A 355 6.14 -22.70 20.52
C LEU A 355 4.65 -23.03 20.60
N ALA A 356 3.79 -22.01 20.68
CA ALA A 356 2.34 -22.21 20.67
C ALA A 356 1.87 -22.88 19.37
N ILE A 357 2.35 -22.42 18.21
CA ILE A 357 2.06 -23.03 16.90
C ILE A 357 2.47 -24.51 16.88
N LYS A 358 3.69 -24.83 17.35
CA LYS A 358 4.19 -26.21 17.39
C LYS A 358 3.30 -27.11 18.24
N GLN A 359 2.91 -26.67 19.44
CA GLN A 359 2.04 -27.43 20.32
C GLN A 359 0.64 -27.68 19.72
N LEU A 360 0.03 -26.69 19.10
CA LEU A 360 -1.25 -26.82 18.40
C LEU A 360 -1.15 -27.79 17.22
N ALA A 361 -0.09 -27.66 16.41
CA ALA A 361 0.14 -28.57 15.29
C ALA A 361 0.32 -30.01 15.71
N GLU A 362 1.04 -30.27 16.79
CA GLU A 362 1.21 -31.62 17.38
C GLU A 362 -0.12 -32.16 17.88
N SER A 363 -0.93 -31.36 18.56
CA SER A 363 -2.27 -31.79 19.04
C SER A 363 -3.20 -32.18 17.89
N LYS A 364 -3.07 -31.53 16.72
CA LYS A 364 -3.87 -31.83 15.53
C LYS A 364 -3.41 -33.09 14.80
N ARG A 365 -2.11 -33.44 14.89
CA ARG A 365 -1.57 -34.69 14.33
C ARG A 365 -1.96 -35.93 15.14
N SER A 366 -2.24 -35.73 16.43
CA SER A 366 -2.61 -36.81 17.36
C SER A 366 -4.10 -37.18 17.32
N LYS A 367 -4.92 -36.37 16.66
CA LYS A 367 -6.35 -36.60 16.38
C LYS A 367 -6.54 -37.13 14.96
#